data_f2105f02438d7a34c35bc3a15238ae0e
#
_entry.id   f2105f02438d7a34c35bc3a15238ae0e
#
_cell.length_a   1.000
_cell.length_b   1.000
_cell.length_c   1.000
_cell.angle_alpha   90.00
_cell.angle_beta   90.00
_cell.angle_gamma   90.00
#
_symmetry.space_group_name_H-M   'P 1'
#
loop_
_entity.id
_entity.type
_entity.pdbx_description
1 polymer ?
#
loop_
_entity_poly.entity_id
_entity_poly.type
_entity_poly.pdbx_seq_one_letter_code
_entity_poly.pdbx_strand_id
1 'polypeptide(L)'
;MELFNLFIKSAFIENMIFTFFLGMCSYLAVSKTVKTAVGLGAAVIFVLLITVPVNYLLETYVLKEGALAWMGSEYADLDLGFLSFIMFIAVIASIVQLVEMLVEKFSPALYGALGIFLPLIAVNCSILGASLFMQQKQFGNVGEAAVYGLGSGFGWFIAIVLIAAIREKIKYSHIPAPLKGVGMAFVLTGLMGLAFLGF
;
A
#
# COMPACT_ATOMS: atom_id res chain seq x y z
N MET A 1 -2.08 11.41 -21.45
CA MET A 1 -2.67 12.38 -20.50
C MET A 1 -3.46 11.68 -19.40
N GLU A 2 -4.29 10.68 -19.72
CA GLU A 2 -5.13 9.97 -18.73
C GLU A 2 -4.31 9.22 -17.67
N LEU A 3 -3.28 8.48 -18.07
CA LEU A 3 -2.41 7.74 -17.14
C LEU A 3 -1.67 8.67 -16.15
N PHE A 4 -1.22 9.83 -16.61
CA PHE A 4 -0.57 10.81 -15.75
C PHE A 4 -1.55 11.43 -14.76
N ASN A 5 -2.77 11.73 -15.22
CA ASN A 5 -3.84 12.22 -14.35
C ASN A 5 -4.23 11.17 -13.30
N LEU A 6 -4.32 9.89 -13.70
CA LEU A 6 -4.57 8.78 -12.79
C LEU A 6 -3.48 8.65 -11.72
N PHE A 7 -2.19 8.80 -12.11
CA PHE A 7 -1.06 8.78 -11.19
C PHE A 7 -1.15 9.90 -10.15
N ILE A 8 -1.36 11.15 -10.59
CA ILE A 8 -1.48 12.30 -9.68
C ILE A 8 -2.68 12.15 -8.76
N LYS A 9 -3.82 11.71 -9.30
CA LYS A 9 -5.03 11.48 -8.53
C LYS A 9 -4.83 10.44 -7.43
N SER A 10 -4.22 9.30 -7.76
CA SER A 10 -3.96 8.21 -6.80
C SER A 10 -2.89 8.55 -5.76
N ALA A 11 -1.90 9.40 -6.12
CA ALA A 11 -0.83 9.78 -5.20
C ALA A 11 -1.25 10.86 -4.20
N PHE A 12 -2.02 11.87 -4.63
CA PHE A 12 -2.33 13.05 -3.83
C PHE A 12 -3.79 13.09 -3.35
N ILE A 13 -4.76 12.95 -4.26
CA ILE A 13 -6.18 13.10 -3.92
C ILE A 13 -6.70 11.85 -3.21
N GLU A 14 -6.41 10.67 -3.75
CA GLU A 14 -6.81 9.38 -3.18
C GLU A 14 -5.65 8.75 -2.40
N ASN A 15 -4.95 9.54 -1.60
CA ASN A 15 -3.84 9.05 -0.80
C ASN A 15 -4.32 8.04 0.24
N MET A 16 -3.70 6.84 0.25
CA MET A 16 -4.12 5.73 1.11
C MET A 16 -4.08 6.07 2.61
N ILE A 17 -3.14 6.91 3.04
CA ILE A 17 -3.02 7.30 4.46
C ILE A 17 -3.95 8.46 4.80
N PHE A 18 -3.91 9.54 4.03
CA PHE A 18 -4.60 10.77 4.42
C PHE A 18 -6.11 10.74 4.13
N THR A 19 -6.52 10.04 3.06
CA THR A 19 -7.94 9.98 2.68
C THR A 19 -8.65 8.78 3.31
N PHE A 20 -8.00 7.61 3.35
CA PHE A 20 -8.63 6.36 3.77
C PHE A 20 -8.10 5.82 5.10
N PHE A 21 -7.05 6.41 5.67
CA PHE A 21 -6.36 5.96 6.88
C PHE A 21 -5.84 4.51 6.81
N LEU A 22 -5.58 4.02 5.59
CA LEU A 22 -5.08 2.67 5.35
C LEU A 22 -3.56 2.60 5.50
N GLY A 23 -3.07 1.53 6.13
CA GLY A 23 -1.65 1.33 6.38
C GLY A 23 -1.08 2.11 7.55
N MET A 24 -1.93 2.60 8.47
CA MET A 24 -1.52 3.34 9.66
C MET A 24 -0.66 2.52 10.61
N CYS A 25 -0.83 1.21 10.69
CA CYS A 25 -0.03 0.32 11.55
C CYS A 25 1.46 0.38 11.19
N SER A 26 1.80 0.14 9.93
CA SER A 26 3.19 0.24 9.45
C SER A 26 3.71 1.68 9.43
N TYR A 27 2.85 2.64 9.07
CA TYR A 27 3.15 4.06 9.09
C TYR A 27 3.56 4.56 10.49
N LEU A 28 2.83 4.21 11.55
CA LEU A 28 3.15 4.61 12.92
C LEU A 28 4.35 3.85 13.49
N ALA A 29 4.48 2.55 13.18
CA ALA A 29 5.53 1.70 13.72
C ALA A 29 6.93 2.10 13.19
N VAL A 30 7.04 2.40 11.90
CA VAL A 30 8.33 2.57 11.20
C VAL A 30 8.74 4.03 11.01
N SER A 31 7.85 4.99 11.22
CA SER A 31 8.13 6.43 11.04
C SER A 31 8.98 7.07 12.17
N LYS A 32 9.80 6.28 12.88
CA LYS A 32 10.67 6.81 13.94
C LYS A 32 11.92 7.51 13.40
N THR A 33 12.44 7.05 12.25
CA THR A 33 13.61 7.61 11.56
C THR A 33 13.35 7.72 10.08
N VAL A 34 13.87 8.78 9.45
CA VAL A 34 13.72 9.02 8.00
C VAL A 34 14.35 7.89 7.19
N LYS A 35 15.51 7.37 7.63
CA LYS A 35 16.21 6.30 6.91
C LYS A 35 15.39 5.02 6.77
N THR A 36 14.76 4.57 7.85
CA THR A 36 13.88 3.37 7.82
C THR A 36 12.59 3.64 7.06
N ALA A 37 12.03 4.86 7.17
CA ALA A 37 10.83 5.26 6.44
C ALA A 37 11.04 5.25 4.91
N VAL A 38 12.17 5.74 4.44
CA VAL A 38 12.53 5.71 3.00
C VAL A 38 12.70 4.28 2.51
N GLY A 39 13.41 3.43 3.26
CA GLY A 39 13.60 2.03 2.89
C GLY A 39 12.28 1.25 2.80
N LEU A 40 11.42 1.39 3.80
CA LEU A 40 10.11 0.73 3.80
C LEU A 40 9.20 1.28 2.71
N GLY A 41 9.20 2.59 2.50
CA GLY A 41 8.38 3.22 1.47
C GLY A 41 8.77 2.78 0.06
N ALA A 42 10.06 2.65 -0.23
CA ALA A 42 10.54 2.10 -1.50
C ALA A 42 10.10 0.63 -1.68
N ALA A 43 10.18 -0.18 -0.62
CA ALA A 43 9.70 -1.56 -0.66
C ALA A 43 8.18 -1.64 -0.92
N VAL A 44 7.39 -0.78 -0.31
CA VAL A 44 5.92 -0.72 -0.54
C VAL A 44 5.60 -0.31 -1.97
N ILE A 45 6.30 0.67 -2.56
CA ILE A 45 6.14 1.03 -3.98
C ILE A 45 6.41 -0.18 -4.87
N PHE A 46 7.50 -0.89 -4.63
CA PHE A 46 7.88 -2.07 -5.42
C PHE A 46 6.84 -3.19 -5.31
N VAL A 47 6.38 -3.47 -4.10
CA VAL A 47 5.33 -4.48 -3.86
C VAL A 47 4.03 -4.10 -4.55
N LEU A 48 3.57 -2.85 -4.42
CA LEU A 48 2.33 -2.38 -5.07
C LEU A 48 2.41 -2.42 -6.59
N LEU A 49 3.57 -2.09 -7.16
CA LEU A 49 3.79 -2.17 -8.61
C LEU A 49 3.60 -3.58 -9.16
N ILE A 50 3.94 -4.61 -8.39
CA ILE A 50 3.78 -6.01 -8.80
C ILE A 50 2.41 -6.53 -8.40
N THR A 51 1.96 -6.26 -7.19
CA THR A 51 0.75 -6.87 -6.61
C THR A 51 -0.53 -6.39 -7.27
N VAL A 52 -0.66 -5.08 -7.55
CA VAL A 52 -1.89 -4.54 -8.13
C VAL A 52 -2.16 -5.08 -9.55
N PRO A 53 -1.19 -5.12 -10.48
CA PRO A 53 -1.39 -5.75 -11.78
C PRO A 53 -1.66 -7.26 -11.70
N VAL A 54 -0.98 -7.98 -10.78
CA VAL A 54 -1.20 -9.43 -10.60
C VAL A 54 -2.61 -9.69 -10.10
N ASN A 55 -3.07 -8.93 -9.10
CA ASN A 55 -4.43 -9.04 -8.61
C ASN A 55 -5.48 -8.65 -9.66
N TYR A 56 -5.17 -7.68 -10.53
CA TYR A 56 -6.02 -7.33 -11.66
C TYR A 56 -6.15 -8.49 -12.67
N LEU A 57 -5.04 -9.13 -13.00
CA LEU A 57 -5.07 -10.32 -13.88
C LEU A 57 -5.86 -11.45 -13.25
N LEU A 58 -5.64 -11.71 -11.96
CA LEU A 58 -6.35 -12.75 -11.23
C LEU A 58 -7.86 -12.47 -11.17
N GLU A 59 -8.25 -11.23 -10.92
CA GLU A 59 -9.66 -10.82 -10.96
C GLU A 59 -10.27 -11.06 -12.35
N THR A 60 -9.58 -10.58 -13.39
CA THR A 60 -10.10 -10.63 -14.77
C THR A 60 -10.20 -12.05 -15.31
N TYR A 61 -9.23 -12.93 -14.97
CA TYR A 61 -9.16 -14.29 -15.54
C TYR A 61 -9.74 -15.38 -14.66
N VAL A 62 -9.92 -15.15 -13.35
CA VAL A 62 -10.34 -16.19 -12.40
C VAL A 62 -11.61 -15.83 -11.64
N LEU A 63 -11.75 -14.59 -11.16
CA LEU A 63 -12.83 -14.21 -10.26
C LEU A 63 -14.05 -13.59 -10.95
N LYS A 64 -13.88 -13.04 -12.15
CA LYS A 64 -14.97 -12.39 -12.89
C LYS A 64 -16.01 -13.43 -13.31
N GLU A 65 -17.27 -13.06 -13.25
CA GLU A 65 -18.37 -13.90 -13.75
C GLU A 65 -18.09 -14.35 -15.19
N GLY A 66 -18.15 -15.64 -15.44
CA GLY A 66 -17.85 -16.24 -16.74
C GLY A 66 -16.33 -16.46 -17.02
N ALA A 67 -15.45 -16.08 -16.13
CA ALA A 67 -14.00 -16.31 -16.31
C ALA A 67 -13.67 -17.82 -16.33
N LEU A 68 -14.44 -18.64 -15.62
CA LEU A 68 -14.29 -20.11 -15.57
C LEU A 68 -15.03 -20.88 -16.68
N ALA A 69 -15.65 -20.17 -17.64
CA ALA A 69 -16.37 -20.81 -18.76
C ALA A 69 -15.50 -21.75 -19.60
N TRP A 70 -14.16 -21.56 -19.59
CA TRP A 70 -13.20 -22.45 -20.25
C TRP A 70 -13.03 -23.82 -19.57
N MET A 71 -13.44 -23.94 -18.28
CA MET A 71 -13.32 -25.16 -17.50
C MET A 71 -14.62 -26.01 -17.49
N GLY A 72 -15.76 -25.39 -17.83
CA GLY A 72 -17.06 -26.07 -17.93
C GLY A 72 -18.23 -25.11 -17.85
N SER A 73 -19.29 -25.38 -18.59
CA SER A 73 -20.53 -24.57 -18.62
C SER A 73 -21.29 -24.55 -17.30
N GLU A 74 -21.08 -25.53 -16.43
CA GLU A 74 -21.74 -25.59 -15.09
C GLU A 74 -21.10 -24.60 -14.09
N TYR A 75 -19.88 -24.11 -14.35
CA TYR A 75 -19.15 -23.21 -13.46
C TYR A 75 -19.26 -21.73 -13.88
N ALA A 76 -19.93 -21.45 -14.99
CA ALA A 76 -20.09 -20.10 -15.52
C ALA A 76 -20.98 -19.19 -14.64
N ASP A 77 -21.90 -19.76 -13.89
CA ASP A 77 -22.86 -19.04 -13.02
C ASP A 77 -22.39 -18.88 -11.55
N LEU A 78 -21.17 -19.35 -11.23
CA LEU A 78 -20.62 -19.22 -9.88
C LEU A 78 -20.03 -17.82 -9.69
N ASP A 79 -20.68 -17.00 -8.86
CA ASP A 79 -20.13 -15.75 -8.38
C ASP A 79 -19.07 -16.01 -7.29
N LEU A 80 -17.80 -15.90 -7.68
CA LEU A 80 -16.65 -16.05 -6.79
C LEU A 80 -16.19 -14.70 -6.18
N GLY A 81 -17.00 -13.64 -6.34
CA GLY A 81 -16.67 -12.30 -5.87
C GLY A 81 -16.36 -12.23 -4.37
N PHE A 82 -17.01 -13.04 -3.54
CA PHE A 82 -16.74 -13.10 -2.10
C PHE A 82 -15.37 -13.71 -1.77
N LEU A 83 -14.82 -14.56 -2.66
CA LEU A 83 -13.48 -15.12 -2.49
C LEU A 83 -12.37 -14.14 -2.90
N SER A 84 -12.70 -13.06 -3.60
CA SER A 84 -11.71 -12.08 -4.08
C SER A 84 -10.84 -11.53 -2.94
N PHE A 85 -11.46 -11.24 -1.80
CA PHE A 85 -10.76 -10.73 -0.62
C PHE A 85 -9.69 -11.71 -0.10
N ILE A 86 -10.05 -12.99 0.03
CA ILE A 86 -9.13 -14.04 0.52
C ILE A 86 -8.02 -14.28 -0.50
N MET A 87 -8.37 -14.32 -1.79
CA MET A 87 -7.41 -14.53 -2.87
C MET A 87 -6.41 -13.39 -2.96
N PHE A 88 -6.85 -12.15 -2.84
CA PHE A 88 -5.95 -11.00 -2.84
C PHE A 88 -4.97 -11.03 -1.66
N ILE A 89 -5.43 -11.37 -0.46
CA ILE A 89 -4.55 -11.52 0.71
C ILE A 89 -3.52 -12.63 0.47
N ALA A 90 -3.93 -13.78 -0.07
CA ALA A 90 -3.05 -14.91 -0.35
C ALA A 90 -1.96 -14.53 -1.38
N VAL A 91 -2.34 -13.83 -2.44
CA VAL A 91 -1.40 -13.35 -3.48
C VAL A 91 -0.44 -12.31 -2.91
N ILE A 92 -0.94 -11.34 -2.14
CA ILE A 92 -0.12 -10.32 -1.47
C ILE A 92 0.91 -10.99 -0.56
N ALA A 93 0.48 -11.92 0.29
CA ALA A 93 1.38 -12.63 1.20
C ALA A 93 2.45 -13.42 0.45
N SER A 94 2.08 -14.11 -0.63
CA SER A 94 3.02 -14.87 -1.47
C SER A 94 4.05 -13.98 -2.15
N ILE A 95 3.63 -12.85 -2.72
CA ILE A 95 4.54 -11.89 -3.37
C ILE A 95 5.48 -11.26 -2.35
N VAL A 96 4.97 -10.84 -1.19
CA VAL A 96 5.80 -10.24 -0.13
C VAL A 96 6.82 -11.24 0.39
N GLN A 97 6.45 -12.51 0.55
CA GLN A 97 7.39 -13.57 0.97
C GLN A 97 8.51 -13.78 -0.06
N LEU A 98 8.19 -13.73 -1.35
CA LEU A 98 9.21 -13.77 -2.42
C LEU A 98 10.13 -12.55 -2.36
N VAL A 99 9.56 -11.35 -2.16
CA VAL A 99 10.35 -10.11 -2.04
C VAL A 99 11.25 -10.16 -0.80
N GLU A 100 10.76 -10.69 0.32
CA GLU A 100 11.55 -10.88 1.54
C GLU A 100 12.77 -11.76 1.29
N MET A 101 12.60 -12.93 0.67
CA MET A 101 13.70 -13.85 0.31
C MET A 101 14.69 -13.20 -0.67
N LEU A 102 14.20 -12.38 -1.62
CA LEU A 102 15.06 -11.65 -2.55
C LEU A 102 15.88 -10.58 -1.83
N VAL A 103 15.27 -9.81 -0.94
CA VAL A 103 15.96 -8.75 -0.17
C VAL A 103 16.99 -9.36 0.77
N GLU A 104 16.67 -10.48 1.43
CA GLU A 104 17.61 -11.20 2.29
C GLU A 104 18.86 -11.63 1.53
N LYS A 105 18.67 -12.17 0.32
CA LYS A 105 19.77 -12.68 -0.53
C LYS A 105 20.62 -11.57 -1.14
N PHE A 106 19.99 -10.50 -1.64
CA PHE A 106 20.70 -9.45 -2.40
C PHE A 106 21.21 -8.29 -1.56
N SER A 107 20.56 -8.01 -0.43
CA SER A 107 20.91 -6.86 0.43
C SER A 107 20.77 -7.17 1.92
N PRO A 108 21.70 -7.96 2.51
CA PRO A 108 21.65 -8.31 3.94
C PRO A 108 21.66 -7.09 4.86
N ALA A 109 22.29 -5.98 4.46
CA ALA A 109 22.33 -4.76 5.22
C ALA A 109 20.94 -4.07 5.29
N LEU A 110 20.18 -4.10 4.19
CA LEU A 110 18.81 -3.60 4.15
C LEU A 110 17.87 -4.54 4.91
N TYR A 111 18.06 -5.86 4.79
CA TYR A 111 17.33 -6.85 5.55
C TYR A 111 17.54 -6.67 7.06
N GLY A 112 18.76 -6.46 7.53
CA GLY A 112 19.04 -6.18 8.94
C GLY A 112 18.39 -4.91 9.47
N ALA A 113 18.23 -3.89 8.62
CA ALA A 113 17.54 -2.64 8.98
C ALA A 113 16.00 -2.74 8.93
N LEU A 114 15.45 -3.54 8.02
CA LEU A 114 14.01 -3.68 7.76
C LEU A 114 13.44 -5.02 8.24
N GLY A 115 14.27 -6.01 8.64
CA GLY A 115 13.87 -7.40 8.81
C GLY A 115 12.68 -7.66 9.74
N ILE A 116 12.54 -6.86 10.82
CA ILE A 116 11.39 -6.94 11.72
C ILE A 116 10.12 -6.32 11.07
N PHE A 117 10.30 -5.42 10.11
CA PHE A 117 9.21 -4.66 9.49
C PHE A 117 8.76 -5.22 8.13
N LEU A 118 9.52 -6.14 7.53
CA LEU A 118 9.16 -6.79 6.27
C LEU A 118 7.83 -7.56 6.36
N PRO A 119 7.56 -8.36 7.40
CA PRO A 119 6.25 -9.00 7.57
C PRO A 119 5.09 -8.01 7.69
N LEU A 120 5.34 -6.78 8.16
CA LEU A 120 4.34 -5.71 8.22
C LEU A 120 3.92 -5.21 6.83
N ILE A 121 4.71 -5.48 5.79
CA ILE A 121 4.32 -5.18 4.40
C ILE A 121 3.22 -6.14 3.95
N ALA A 122 3.32 -7.42 4.30
CA ALA A 122 2.32 -8.43 3.93
C ALA A 122 0.92 -8.14 4.51
N VAL A 123 0.87 -7.64 5.74
CA VAL A 123 -0.39 -7.27 6.42
C VAL A 123 -0.71 -5.77 6.29
N ASN A 124 -0.08 -5.06 5.37
CA ASN A 124 -0.31 -3.63 5.17
C ASN A 124 -1.66 -3.38 4.51
N CYS A 125 -2.55 -2.74 5.25
CA CYS A 125 -3.91 -2.41 4.78
C CYS A 125 -3.91 -1.52 3.53
N SER A 126 -2.85 -0.75 3.26
CA SER A 126 -2.74 0.05 2.03
C SER A 126 -2.62 -0.82 0.78
N ILE A 127 -1.88 -1.93 0.86
CA ILE A 127 -1.67 -2.84 -0.28
C ILE A 127 -2.96 -3.58 -0.59
N LEU A 128 -3.62 -4.09 0.45
CA LEU A 128 -4.93 -4.72 0.31
C LEU A 128 -5.98 -3.71 -0.18
N GLY A 129 -5.99 -2.51 0.40
CA GLY A 129 -6.90 -1.43 0.01
C GLY A 129 -6.73 -1.03 -1.45
N ALA A 130 -5.49 -0.89 -1.93
CA ALA A 130 -5.21 -0.61 -3.34
C ALA A 130 -5.77 -1.70 -4.27
N SER A 131 -5.66 -2.98 -3.89
CA SER A 131 -6.21 -4.10 -4.65
C SER A 131 -7.75 -4.08 -4.67
N LEU A 132 -8.39 -3.77 -3.53
CA LEU A 132 -9.86 -3.64 -3.46
C LEU A 132 -10.38 -2.43 -4.24
N PHE A 133 -9.71 -1.28 -4.16
CA PHE A 133 -10.09 -0.11 -4.95
C PHE A 133 -9.85 -0.33 -6.45
N MET A 134 -8.82 -1.08 -6.83
CA MET A 134 -8.60 -1.51 -8.21
C MET A 134 -9.80 -2.31 -8.72
N GLN A 135 -10.31 -3.26 -7.92
CA GLN A 135 -11.50 -4.04 -8.23
C GLN A 135 -12.76 -3.14 -8.39
N GLN A 136 -12.97 -2.18 -7.47
CA GLN A 136 -14.11 -1.26 -7.54
C GLN A 136 -14.06 -0.33 -8.75
N LYS A 137 -12.86 0.12 -9.16
CA LYS A 137 -12.68 1.04 -10.29
C LYS A 137 -12.76 0.35 -11.65
N GLN A 138 -12.69 -0.98 -11.70
CA GLN A 138 -12.80 -1.79 -12.92
C GLN A 138 -11.98 -1.22 -14.09
N PHE A 139 -10.65 -1.14 -13.91
CA PHE A 139 -9.75 -0.65 -14.95
C PHE A 139 -9.87 -1.48 -16.24
N GLY A 140 -9.76 -0.81 -17.38
CA GLY A 140 -9.82 -1.45 -18.70
C GLY A 140 -8.53 -2.17 -19.12
N ASN A 141 -7.39 -1.78 -18.53
CA ASN A 141 -6.07 -2.25 -18.94
C ASN A 141 -5.16 -2.54 -17.73
N VAL A 142 -4.29 -3.54 -17.86
CA VAL A 142 -3.22 -3.83 -16.88
C VAL A 142 -2.32 -2.62 -16.63
N GLY A 143 -2.08 -1.80 -17.68
CA GLY A 143 -1.28 -0.59 -17.57
C GLY A 143 -1.86 0.45 -16.60
N GLU A 144 -3.18 0.62 -16.60
CA GLU A 144 -3.88 1.51 -15.65
C GLU A 144 -3.75 1.01 -14.22
N ALA A 145 -3.90 -0.30 -14.01
CA ALA A 145 -3.72 -0.93 -12.71
C ALA A 145 -2.28 -0.75 -12.18
N ALA A 146 -1.27 -0.89 -13.05
CA ALA A 146 0.13 -0.68 -12.70
C ALA A 146 0.41 0.78 -12.32
N VAL A 147 -0.09 1.75 -13.09
CA VAL A 147 0.06 3.18 -12.80
C VAL A 147 -0.68 3.56 -11.51
N TYR A 148 -1.85 2.98 -11.28
CA TYR A 148 -2.58 3.17 -10.03
C TYR A 148 -1.81 2.62 -8.83
N GLY A 149 -1.22 1.43 -8.94
CA GLY A 149 -0.37 0.84 -7.91
C GLY A 149 0.86 1.69 -7.60
N LEU A 150 1.54 2.19 -8.65
CA LEU A 150 2.66 3.13 -8.50
C LEU A 150 2.24 4.42 -7.81
N GLY A 151 1.15 5.05 -8.23
CA GLY A 151 0.65 6.28 -7.65
C GLY A 151 0.28 6.12 -6.18
N SER A 152 -0.45 5.07 -5.83
CA SER A 152 -0.83 4.74 -4.45
C SER A 152 0.39 4.48 -3.57
N GLY A 153 1.39 3.74 -4.09
CA GLY A 153 2.65 3.48 -3.39
C GLY A 153 3.47 4.75 -3.18
N PHE A 154 3.53 5.61 -4.18
CA PHE A 154 4.22 6.89 -4.09
C PHE A 154 3.54 7.85 -3.11
N GLY A 155 2.22 7.90 -3.09
CA GLY A 155 1.46 8.67 -2.11
C GLY A 155 1.72 8.19 -0.68
N TRP A 156 1.74 6.88 -0.47
CA TRP A 156 2.08 6.27 0.82
C TRP A 156 3.53 6.56 1.24
N PHE A 157 4.48 6.50 0.29
CA PHE A 157 5.87 6.82 0.51
C PHE A 157 6.06 8.27 0.97
N ILE A 158 5.46 9.24 0.27
CA ILE A 158 5.52 10.65 0.66
C ILE A 158 5.00 10.83 2.08
N ALA A 159 3.86 10.24 2.40
CA ALA A 159 3.25 10.38 3.72
C ALA A 159 4.14 9.85 4.84
N ILE A 160 4.76 8.66 4.69
CA ILE A 160 5.62 8.10 5.73
C ILE A 160 6.94 8.87 5.89
N VAL A 161 7.51 9.39 4.81
CA VAL A 161 8.73 10.20 4.88
C VAL A 161 8.46 11.54 5.56
N LEU A 162 7.34 12.19 5.23
CA LEU A 162 6.94 13.46 5.85
C LEU A 162 6.75 13.31 7.37
N ILE A 163 5.99 12.30 7.82
CA ILE A 163 5.78 12.11 9.25
C ILE A 163 7.09 11.73 9.96
N ALA A 164 7.95 10.94 9.33
CA ALA A 164 9.24 10.57 9.90
C ALA A 164 10.13 11.80 10.10
N ALA A 165 10.20 12.69 9.10
CA ALA A 165 10.94 13.94 9.18
C ALA A 165 10.41 14.88 10.29
N ILE A 166 9.08 14.98 10.41
CA ILE A 166 8.45 15.79 11.46
C ILE A 166 8.74 15.17 12.85
N ARG A 167 8.58 13.86 13.01
CA ARG A 167 8.84 13.17 14.28
C ARG A 167 10.29 13.26 14.72
N GLU A 168 11.23 13.24 13.78
CA GLU A 168 12.65 13.40 14.07
C GLU A 168 12.96 14.81 14.60
N LYS A 169 12.34 15.85 14.05
CA LYS A 169 12.46 17.23 14.55
C LYS A 169 11.77 17.42 15.90
N ILE A 170 10.62 16.82 16.11
CA ILE A 170 9.83 16.96 17.33
C ILE A 170 10.53 16.33 18.54
N LYS A 171 11.45 15.40 18.37
CA LYS A 171 12.27 14.85 19.49
C LYS A 171 12.99 15.92 20.30
N TYR A 172 13.33 17.04 19.67
CA TYR A 172 14.06 18.16 20.31
C TYR A 172 13.13 19.23 20.86
N SER A 173 11.81 19.07 20.76
CA SER A 173 10.81 20.02 21.23
C SER A 173 10.25 19.65 22.62
N HIS A 174 9.87 20.66 23.39
CA HIS A 174 9.22 20.47 24.69
C HIS A 174 7.73 20.13 24.48
N ILE A 175 7.43 18.85 24.53
CA ILE A 175 6.06 18.34 24.38
C ILE A 175 5.52 17.92 25.75
N PRO A 176 4.28 18.27 26.11
CA PRO A 176 3.62 17.77 27.30
C PRO A 176 3.61 16.24 27.37
N ALA A 177 3.84 15.68 28.56
CA ALA A 177 3.97 14.23 28.76
C ALA A 177 2.81 13.38 28.19
N PRO A 178 1.53 13.80 28.25
CA PRO A 178 0.41 13.03 27.69
C PRO A 178 0.41 12.90 26.18
N LEU A 179 1.05 13.85 25.46
CA LEU A 179 1.11 13.88 23.98
C LEU A 179 2.39 13.25 23.41
N LYS A 180 3.34 12.86 24.29
CA LYS A 180 4.56 12.20 23.83
C LYS A 180 4.26 10.84 23.20
N GLY A 181 4.79 10.62 21.99
CA GLY A 181 4.74 9.33 21.29
C GLY A 181 3.62 9.21 20.26
N VAL A 182 2.75 8.23 20.43
CA VAL A 182 1.70 7.89 19.43
C VAL A 182 0.65 8.99 19.32
N GLY A 183 0.29 9.66 20.42
CA GLY A 183 -0.70 10.75 20.43
C GLY A 183 -0.31 11.89 19.51
N MET A 184 0.95 12.35 19.57
CA MET A 184 1.45 13.39 18.68
C MET A 184 1.45 12.95 17.21
N ALA A 185 1.77 11.69 16.96
CA ALA A 185 1.74 11.16 15.58
C ALA A 185 0.31 11.19 14.99
N PHE A 186 -0.71 10.88 15.76
CA PHE A 186 -2.11 10.98 15.32
C PHE A 186 -2.54 12.43 15.06
N VAL A 187 -2.21 13.35 15.93
CA VAL A 187 -2.51 14.78 15.75
C VAL A 187 -1.85 15.31 14.48
N LEU A 188 -0.57 14.99 14.28
CA LEU A 188 0.16 15.39 13.07
C LEU A 188 -0.44 14.78 11.81
N THR A 189 -0.79 13.50 11.84
CA THR A 189 -1.42 12.84 10.69
C THR A 189 -2.76 13.47 10.35
N GLY A 190 -3.56 13.83 11.36
CA GLY A 190 -4.82 14.55 11.15
C GLY A 190 -4.62 15.93 10.52
N LEU A 191 -3.64 16.69 11.00
CA LEU A 191 -3.29 18.00 10.42
C LEU A 191 -2.78 17.87 8.99
N MET A 192 -1.95 16.88 8.71
CA MET A 192 -1.47 16.60 7.35
C MET A 192 -2.62 16.16 6.43
N GLY A 193 -3.56 15.36 6.94
CA GLY A 193 -4.76 14.96 6.20
C GLY A 193 -5.62 16.16 5.82
N LEU A 194 -5.83 17.11 6.74
CA LEU A 194 -6.54 18.36 6.45
C LEU A 194 -5.81 19.21 5.40
N ALA A 195 -4.48 19.26 5.44
CA ALA A 195 -3.69 19.97 4.44
C ALA A 195 -3.81 19.32 3.04
N PHE A 196 -3.85 17.98 2.97
CA PHE A 196 -4.04 17.25 1.71
C PHE A 196 -5.47 17.33 1.15
N LEU A 197 -6.47 17.52 1.98
CA LEU A 197 -7.85 17.76 1.54
C LEU A 197 -8.04 19.13 0.84
N GLY A 198 -7.08 20.05 1.00
CA GLY A 198 -7.08 21.35 0.32
C GLY A 198 -6.56 21.30 -1.12
N PHE A 199 -6.04 20.17 -1.57
CA PHE A 199 -5.64 19.93 -2.95
C PHE A 199 -6.74 19.25 -3.75
#